data_8c1851efaecd7ec0997cc2364e210a1f
#
_entry.id   8c1851efaecd7ec0997cc2364e210a1f
#
_cell.length_a   1.000
_cell.length_b   1.000
_cell.length_c   1.000
_cell.angle_alpha   90.00
_cell.angle_beta   90.00
_cell.angle_gamma   90.00
#
_symmetry.space_group_name_H-M   'P 1'
#
loop_
_entity.id
_entity.type
_entity.pdbx_description
1 polymer ?
#
loop_
_entity_poly.entity_id
_entity_poly.type
_entity_poly.pdbx_seq_one_letter_code
_entity_poly.pdbx_strand_id
1 'polypeptide(L)'
;MRLRLGFDELSVVKKILKSNGAKAFISFVAAGYIWLVYLTSRWQVINGEEPHRLMTDNKPFIAAFWHGRLLMMPFSVQKTTKVHTMISHHGDGEIISRTIKHWGQDSIRGSASKGGSSAIKQMLKALKSGEAVVITPDGPRGPRMRAHEGVVRLAAMSGVPVFPISFSATRGKILNSWDRFFVAAPFSRGVVVWGDAIHVPRRDENGAYEKSLSEIENGVTAVTHRADELCGRETVQAESRDKPVKPHKKQTEI
;
A
#
# COMPACT_ATOMS: atom_id res chain seq x y z
N MET A 1 -30.52 19.40 -15.36
CA MET A 1 -29.69 20.54 -15.82
C MET A 1 -28.22 20.18 -15.65
N ARG A 2 -27.54 19.70 -16.71
CA ARG A 2 -26.10 19.36 -16.66
C ARG A 2 -25.31 20.62 -16.99
N LEU A 3 -24.67 21.23 -15.98
CA LEU A 3 -23.68 22.28 -16.17
C LEU A 3 -22.51 21.72 -16.99
N ARG A 4 -22.41 22.10 -18.28
CA ARG A 4 -21.20 21.91 -19.09
C ARG A 4 -20.24 23.03 -18.69
N LEU A 5 -19.25 22.71 -17.88
CA LEU A 5 -18.12 23.60 -17.63
C LEU A 5 -17.35 23.82 -18.94
N GLY A 6 -17.04 25.09 -19.28
CA GLY A 6 -16.28 25.44 -20.46
C GLY A 6 -14.84 24.95 -20.42
N PHE A 7 -14.16 24.84 -21.57
CA PHE A 7 -12.78 24.33 -21.67
C PHE A 7 -11.80 25.13 -20.79
N ASP A 8 -11.99 26.43 -20.60
CA ASP A 8 -11.16 27.29 -19.74
C ASP A 8 -11.38 27.01 -18.26
N GLU A 9 -12.60 26.75 -17.81
CA GLU A 9 -12.91 26.42 -16.42
C GLU A 9 -12.28 25.08 -16.02
N LEU A 10 -12.26 24.11 -16.92
CA LEU A 10 -11.61 22.82 -16.69
C LEU A 10 -10.08 22.95 -16.55
N SER A 11 -9.46 23.88 -17.26
CA SER A 11 -8.03 24.15 -17.16
C SER A 11 -7.67 24.81 -15.84
N VAL A 12 -8.46 25.78 -15.40
CA VAL A 12 -8.30 26.47 -14.10
C VAL A 12 -8.49 25.50 -12.93
N VAL A 13 -9.53 24.67 -12.96
CA VAL A 13 -9.77 23.65 -11.92
C VAL A 13 -8.60 22.66 -11.84
N LYS A 14 -8.07 22.18 -12.98
CA LYS A 14 -6.87 21.33 -13.02
C LYS A 14 -5.63 22.01 -12.45
N LYS A 15 -5.44 23.30 -12.68
CA LYS A 15 -4.33 24.10 -12.16
C LYS A 15 -4.46 24.29 -10.64
N ILE A 16 -5.67 24.56 -10.15
CA ILE A 16 -5.96 24.68 -8.72
C ILE A 16 -5.70 23.34 -8.01
N LEU A 17 -6.20 22.22 -8.55
CA LEU A 17 -5.99 20.89 -7.97
C LEU A 17 -4.52 20.44 -7.94
N LYS A 18 -3.68 21.00 -8.84
CA LYS A 18 -2.23 20.76 -8.82
C LYS A 18 -1.48 21.65 -7.84
N SER A 19 -2.12 22.68 -7.27
CA SER A 19 -1.49 23.61 -6.32
C SER A 19 -1.10 22.90 -5.01
N ASN A 20 -0.07 23.39 -4.34
CA ASN A 20 0.36 22.86 -3.05
C ASN A 20 -0.71 23.01 -1.97
N GLY A 21 -1.49 24.11 -2.00
CA GLY A 21 -2.61 24.33 -1.09
C GLY A 21 -3.74 23.31 -1.26
N ALA A 22 -4.14 23.04 -2.51
CA ALA A 22 -5.16 22.03 -2.80
C ALA A 22 -4.71 20.62 -2.37
N LYS A 23 -3.46 20.25 -2.65
CA LYS A 23 -2.89 18.97 -2.21
C LYS A 23 -2.87 18.84 -0.68
N ALA A 24 -2.51 19.92 0.03
CA ALA A 24 -2.54 19.95 1.49
C ALA A 24 -3.96 19.78 2.02
N PHE A 25 -4.93 20.49 1.44
CA PHE A 25 -6.34 20.38 1.82
C PHE A 25 -6.90 18.97 1.54
N ILE A 26 -6.64 18.41 0.36
CA ILE A 26 -7.07 17.04 0.01
C ILE A 26 -6.45 16.02 0.97
N SER A 27 -5.17 16.16 1.31
CA SER A 27 -4.49 15.27 2.27
C SER A 27 -5.11 15.37 3.66
N PHE A 28 -5.48 16.57 4.10
CA PHE A 28 -6.14 16.79 5.38
C PHE A 28 -7.52 16.15 5.42
N VAL A 29 -8.32 16.34 4.36
CA VAL A 29 -9.65 15.71 4.24
C VAL A 29 -9.52 14.18 4.19
N ALA A 30 -8.57 13.65 3.42
CA ALA A 30 -8.31 12.21 3.37
C ALA A 30 -7.90 11.66 4.74
N ALA A 31 -7.00 12.34 5.44
CA ALA A 31 -6.61 12.00 6.80
C ALA A 31 -7.81 12.01 7.76
N GLY A 32 -8.62 13.06 7.72
CA GLY A 32 -9.84 13.18 8.52
C GLY A 32 -10.84 12.05 8.26
N TYR A 33 -11.01 11.66 6.98
CA TYR A 33 -11.86 10.53 6.62
C TYR A 33 -11.36 9.21 7.20
N ILE A 34 -10.06 8.93 7.06
CA ILE A 34 -9.44 7.72 7.59
C ILE A 34 -9.57 7.69 9.12
N TRP A 35 -9.33 8.83 9.81
CA TRP A 35 -9.57 8.95 11.24
C TRP A 35 -11.02 8.70 11.63
N LEU A 36 -11.98 9.26 10.88
CA LEU A 36 -13.40 9.04 11.11
C LEU A 36 -13.75 7.55 11.02
N VAL A 37 -13.29 6.87 9.97
CA VAL A 37 -13.50 5.41 9.80
C VAL A 37 -12.88 4.65 10.96
N TYR A 38 -11.65 4.99 11.36
CA TYR A 38 -10.94 4.31 12.44
C TYR A 38 -11.66 4.47 13.78
N LEU A 39 -12.01 5.70 14.16
CA LEU A 39 -12.59 6.01 15.47
C LEU A 39 -14.03 5.53 15.63
N THR A 40 -14.80 5.50 14.53
CA THR A 40 -16.21 5.08 14.56
C THR A 40 -16.42 3.59 14.33
N SER A 41 -15.38 2.86 13.99
CA SER A 41 -15.44 1.43 13.69
C SER A 41 -14.77 0.59 14.78
N ARG A 42 -15.18 -0.67 14.90
CA ARG A 42 -14.56 -1.63 15.81
C ARG A 42 -13.56 -2.48 15.03
N TRP A 43 -12.30 -2.41 15.38
CA TRP A 43 -11.21 -3.12 14.70
C TRP A 43 -10.73 -4.30 15.52
N GLN A 44 -10.52 -5.43 14.86
CA GLN A 44 -9.89 -6.62 15.40
C GLN A 44 -8.60 -6.89 14.61
N VAL A 45 -7.52 -7.21 15.31
CA VAL A 45 -6.26 -7.67 14.71
C VAL A 45 -6.21 -9.19 14.84
N ILE A 46 -5.85 -9.85 13.76
CA ILE A 46 -5.75 -11.31 13.67
C ILE A 46 -4.31 -11.66 13.29
N ASN A 47 -3.72 -12.61 14.00
CA ASN A 47 -2.36 -13.10 13.82
C ASN A 47 -1.30 -11.97 13.86
N GLY A 48 -1.51 -10.97 14.74
CA GLY A 48 -0.66 -9.79 14.87
C GLY A 48 0.45 -9.89 15.91
N GLU A 49 0.58 -10.99 16.62
CA GLU A 49 1.46 -11.14 17.80
C GLU A 49 2.93 -10.95 17.43
N GLU A 50 3.40 -11.63 16.39
CA GLU A 50 4.79 -11.57 15.97
C GLU A 50 5.16 -10.20 15.35
N PRO A 51 4.43 -9.64 14.38
CA PRO A 51 4.70 -8.29 13.90
C PRO A 51 4.67 -7.24 15.01
N HIS A 52 3.73 -7.33 15.96
CA HIS A 52 3.65 -6.39 17.08
C HIS A 52 4.85 -6.53 18.03
N ARG A 53 5.35 -7.74 18.27
CA ARG A 53 6.58 -7.96 19.04
C ARG A 53 7.77 -7.32 18.34
N LEU A 54 7.93 -7.54 17.02
CA LEU A 54 9.01 -6.90 16.26
C LEU A 54 8.95 -5.37 16.32
N MET A 55 7.74 -4.79 16.25
CA MET A 55 7.54 -3.35 16.42
C MET A 55 7.96 -2.87 17.81
N THR A 56 7.59 -3.59 18.85
CA THR A 56 7.94 -3.26 20.25
C THR A 56 9.45 -3.35 20.47
N ASP A 57 10.10 -4.36 19.89
CA ASP A 57 11.54 -4.62 20.00
C ASP A 57 12.38 -3.75 19.06
N ASN A 58 11.76 -2.85 18.26
CA ASN A 58 12.41 -2.09 17.19
C ASN A 58 13.21 -2.97 16.22
N LYS A 59 12.66 -4.14 15.88
CA LYS A 59 13.25 -5.05 14.90
C LYS A 59 12.67 -4.83 13.52
N PRO A 60 13.52 -4.82 12.47
CA PRO A 60 13.07 -4.51 11.12
C PRO A 60 12.28 -5.67 10.50
N PHE A 61 11.30 -5.31 9.70
CA PHE A 61 10.54 -6.23 8.85
C PHE A 61 9.98 -5.50 7.63
N ILE A 62 9.51 -6.25 6.65
CA ILE A 62 8.79 -5.74 5.49
C ILE A 62 7.33 -6.14 5.64
N ALA A 63 6.41 -5.17 5.62
CA ALA A 63 4.98 -5.44 5.49
C ALA A 63 4.57 -5.32 4.01
N ALA A 64 3.87 -6.33 3.49
CA ALA A 64 3.43 -6.39 2.11
C ALA A 64 1.91 -6.49 2.02
N PHE A 65 1.26 -5.62 1.24
CA PHE A 65 -0.17 -5.65 0.99
C PHE A 65 -0.50 -5.18 -0.44
N TRP A 66 -1.68 -5.55 -0.95
CA TRP A 66 -2.11 -5.13 -2.28
C TRP A 66 -2.48 -3.65 -2.33
N HIS A 67 -2.16 -2.98 -3.44
CA HIS A 67 -2.41 -1.54 -3.64
C HIS A 67 -3.88 -1.16 -3.37
N GLY A 68 -4.83 -2.01 -3.71
CA GLY A 68 -6.24 -1.81 -3.43
C GLY A 68 -6.64 -1.81 -1.94
N ARG A 69 -5.70 -2.11 -1.02
CA ARG A 69 -5.93 -2.19 0.44
C ARG A 69 -5.13 -1.15 1.23
N LEU A 70 -4.84 -0.01 0.63
CA LEU A 70 -4.03 1.05 1.26
C LEU A 70 -4.73 1.78 2.41
N LEU A 71 -6.07 1.96 2.36
CA LEU A 71 -6.79 2.98 3.13
C LEU A 71 -6.54 2.91 4.64
N MET A 72 -6.62 1.73 5.24
CA MET A 72 -6.52 1.57 6.70
C MET A 72 -5.14 1.09 7.19
N MET A 73 -4.18 0.89 6.27
CA MET A 73 -2.83 0.46 6.62
C MET A 73 -2.10 1.37 7.62
N PRO A 74 -2.28 2.71 7.62
CA PRO A 74 -1.64 3.56 8.63
C PRO A 74 -1.94 3.16 10.08
N PHE A 75 -3.08 2.50 10.35
CA PHE A 75 -3.46 2.06 11.69
C PHE A 75 -3.03 0.62 12.03
N SER A 76 -2.45 -0.10 11.09
CA SER A 76 -1.99 -1.48 11.31
C SER A 76 -0.67 -1.56 12.08
N VAL A 77 0.03 -0.45 12.23
CA VAL A 77 1.32 -0.35 12.89
C VAL A 77 1.22 0.46 14.19
N GLN A 78 2.07 0.13 15.17
CA GLN A 78 2.13 0.87 16.42
C GLN A 78 2.67 2.29 16.18
N LYS A 79 2.16 3.27 16.93
CA LYS A 79 2.57 4.69 16.77
C LYS A 79 4.07 4.94 17.04
N THR A 80 4.70 4.09 17.82
CA THR A 80 6.13 4.18 18.16
C THR A 80 7.04 3.61 17.08
N THR A 81 6.49 2.81 16.16
CA THR A 81 7.26 2.17 15.10
C THR A 81 7.50 3.15 13.95
N LYS A 82 8.75 3.39 13.62
CA LYS A 82 9.10 4.14 12.41
C LYS A 82 8.85 3.27 11.18
N VAL A 83 7.98 3.74 10.32
CA VAL A 83 7.55 3.03 9.12
C VAL A 83 7.81 3.89 7.89
N HIS A 84 8.43 3.28 6.89
CA HIS A 84 8.70 3.90 5.59
C HIS A 84 7.88 3.23 4.50
N THR A 85 6.98 4.00 3.91
CA THR A 85 6.15 3.53 2.79
C THR A 85 6.78 3.94 1.46
N MET A 86 6.97 2.98 0.55
CA MET A 86 7.42 3.29 -0.80
C MET A 86 6.29 3.95 -1.60
N ILE A 87 6.50 5.18 -2.04
CA ILE A 87 5.50 5.98 -2.76
C ILE A 87 6.08 6.49 -4.08
N SER A 88 5.29 6.41 -5.14
CA SER A 88 5.65 6.91 -6.46
C SER A 88 5.91 8.43 -6.48
N HIS A 89 6.79 8.89 -7.39
CA HIS A 89 7.05 10.31 -7.63
C HIS A 89 5.89 11.08 -8.29
N HIS A 90 4.80 10.42 -8.71
CA HIS A 90 3.67 11.08 -9.36
C HIS A 90 2.82 11.92 -8.41
N GLY A 91 2.02 12.85 -8.97
CA GLY A 91 1.26 13.83 -8.20
C GLY A 91 0.34 13.26 -7.12
N ASP A 92 -0.24 12.09 -7.37
CA ASP A 92 -1.09 11.38 -6.40
C ASP A 92 -0.28 10.85 -5.20
N GLY A 93 0.97 10.45 -5.44
CA GLY A 93 1.90 10.05 -4.39
C GLY A 93 2.21 11.18 -3.39
N GLU A 94 2.16 12.45 -3.81
CA GLU A 94 2.34 13.59 -2.89
C GLU A 94 1.18 13.70 -1.89
N ILE A 95 -0.05 13.48 -2.36
CA ILE A 95 -1.23 13.50 -1.47
C ILE A 95 -1.13 12.37 -0.46
N ILE A 96 -0.79 11.15 -0.89
CA ILE A 96 -0.63 10.00 -0.01
C ILE A 96 0.48 10.24 1.02
N SER A 97 1.65 10.74 0.58
CA SER A 97 2.77 11.06 1.47
C SER A 97 2.39 12.07 2.56
N ARG A 98 1.68 13.14 2.18
CA ARG A 98 1.18 14.12 3.15
C ARG A 98 0.12 13.52 4.07
N THR A 99 -0.73 12.64 3.53
CA THR A 99 -1.76 11.96 4.33
C THR A 99 -1.13 11.10 5.41
N ILE A 100 -0.17 10.21 5.08
CA ILE A 100 0.45 9.31 6.08
C ILE A 100 1.31 10.04 7.12
N LYS A 101 1.82 11.25 6.80
CA LYS A 101 2.53 12.10 7.76
C LYS A 101 1.69 12.49 8.96
N HIS A 102 0.37 12.57 8.84
CA HIS A 102 -0.52 12.83 9.97
C HIS A 102 -0.49 11.71 11.04
N TRP A 103 0.08 10.54 10.70
CA TRP A 103 0.30 9.41 11.64
C TRP A 103 1.78 9.19 11.95
N GLY A 104 2.65 10.15 11.62
CA GLY A 104 4.09 10.04 11.89
C GLY A 104 4.81 9.04 10.98
N GLN A 105 4.19 8.61 9.87
CA GLN A 105 4.82 7.72 8.92
C GLN A 105 5.57 8.48 7.84
N ASP A 106 6.73 7.98 7.45
CA ASP A 106 7.57 8.55 6.41
C ASP A 106 7.36 7.88 5.05
N SER A 107 7.75 8.57 4.00
CA SER A 107 7.69 8.05 2.63
C SER A 107 9.05 8.04 1.97
N ILE A 108 9.38 6.92 1.35
CA ILE A 108 10.53 6.79 0.45
C ILE A 108 10.03 6.96 -0.98
N ARG A 109 10.60 7.93 -1.70
CA ARG A 109 10.21 8.23 -3.08
C ARG A 109 10.93 7.32 -4.07
N GLY A 110 10.17 6.58 -4.86
CA GLY A 110 10.71 5.71 -5.90
C GLY A 110 9.63 4.97 -6.68
N SER A 111 10.04 4.42 -7.81
CA SER A 111 9.21 3.49 -8.58
C SER A 111 10.10 2.49 -9.30
N ALA A 112 9.54 1.34 -9.69
CA ALA A 112 10.27 0.31 -10.43
C ALA A 112 10.90 0.81 -11.75
N SER A 113 10.38 1.91 -12.33
CA SER A 113 10.83 2.44 -13.64
C SER A 113 11.77 3.67 -13.56
N LYS A 114 11.73 4.45 -12.47
CA LYS A 114 12.62 5.61 -12.27
C LYS A 114 12.99 5.72 -10.79
N GLY A 115 14.28 5.68 -10.49
CA GLY A 115 14.76 5.79 -9.11
C GLY A 115 14.61 4.52 -8.26
N GLY A 116 14.29 3.36 -8.86
CA GLY A 116 14.10 2.10 -8.14
C GLY A 116 15.33 1.68 -7.33
N SER A 117 16.54 1.84 -7.87
CA SER A 117 17.79 1.55 -7.16
C SER A 117 18.02 2.50 -5.97
N SER A 118 17.64 3.78 -6.10
CA SER A 118 17.72 4.75 -4.99
C SER A 118 16.70 4.43 -3.89
N ALA A 119 15.46 4.08 -4.27
CA ALA A 119 14.44 3.68 -3.31
C ALA A 119 14.83 2.41 -2.55
N ILE A 120 15.36 1.39 -3.25
CA ILE A 120 15.86 0.16 -2.61
C ILE A 120 16.98 0.49 -1.61
N LYS A 121 17.93 1.36 -1.97
CA LYS A 121 19.00 1.78 -1.06
C LYS A 121 18.46 2.47 0.19
N GLN A 122 17.46 3.34 0.05
CA GLN A 122 16.82 4.02 1.18
C GLN A 122 16.04 3.03 2.07
N MET A 123 15.29 2.09 1.47
CA MET A 123 14.59 1.04 2.21
C MET A 123 15.56 0.14 2.97
N LEU A 124 16.67 -0.27 2.35
CA LEU A 124 17.74 -1.05 3.01
C LEU A 124 18.36 -0.27 4.17
N LYS A 125 18.54 1.05 4.02
CA LYS A 125 19.03 1.90 5.11
C LYS A 125 18.05 1.92 6.28
N ALA A 126 16.76 2.10 6.02
CA ALA A 126 15.72 2.07 7.05
C ALA A 126 15.69 0.71 7.78
N LEU A 127 15.68 -0.41 7.04
CA LEU A 127 15.70 -1.75 7.62
C LEU A 127 16.96 -1.99 8.47
N LYS A 128 18.14 -1.52 8.03
CA LYS A 128 19.39 -1.60 8.82
C LYS A 128 19.34 -0.78 10.10
N SER A 129 18.53 0.27 10.15
CA SER A 129 18.30 1.10 11.35
C SER A 129 17.26 0.53 12.31
N GLY A 130 16.72 -0.68 12.07
CA GLY A 130 15.68 -1.30 12.88
C GLY A 130 14.26 -0.81 12.56
N GLU A 131 14.09 -0.06 11.46
CA GLU A 131 12.81 0.52 11.07
C GLU A 131 12.06 -0.42 10.12
N ALA A 132 10.72 -0.35 10.11
CA ALA A 132 9.91 -1.17 9.21
C ALA A 132 9.71 -0.51 7.83
N VAL A 133 9.58 -1.33 6.80
CA VAL A 133 9.27 -0.89 5.44
C VAL A 133 7.95 -1.49 4.99
N VAL A 134 7.16 -0.67 4.32
CA VAL A 134 5.87 -1.06 3.75
C VAL A 134 5.95 -0.99 2.23
N ILE A 135 5.52 -2.05 1.57
CA ILE A 135 5.55 -2.17 0.11
C ILE A 135 4.22 -2.72 -0.44
N THR A 136 3.80 -2.21 -1.59
CA THR A 136 2.73 -2.79 -2.40
C THR A 136 3.35 -3.58 -3.55
N PRO A 137 3.35 -4.93 -3.47
CA PRO A 137 4.09 -5.76 -4.44
C PRO A 137 3.59 -5.64 -5.88
N ASP A 138 2.30 -5.35 -6.08
CA ASP A 138 1.69 -5.12 -7.39
C ASP A 138 2.00 -3.73 -7.98
N GLY A 139 2.58 -2.83 -7.16
CA GLY A 139 2.97 -1.50 -7.60
C GLY A 139 1.81 -0.63 -8.11
N PRO A 140 2.09 0.61 -8.55
CA PRO A 140 1.05 1.57 -8.93
C PRO A 140 0.42 1.31 -10.32
N ARG A 141 0.88 0.31 -11.06
CA ARG A 141 0.41 0.00 -12.42
C ARG A 141 -0.19 -1.39 -12.55
N GLY A 142 -0.04 -2.22 -11.53
CA GLY A 142 -0.45 -3.61 -11.57
C GLY A 142 0.46 -4.50 -12.44
N PRO A 143 -0.05 -5.63 -12.86
CA PRO A 143 -1.43 -6.12 -12.75
C PRO A 143 -1.89 -6.30 -11.30
N ARG A 144 -3.18 -6.07 -11.06
CA ARG A 144 -3.77 -6.19 -9.71
C ARG A 144 -3.49 -7.54 -9.07
N MET A 145 -3.00 -7.48 -7.82
CA MET A 145 -2.71 -8.66 -7.01
C MET A 145 -1.71 -9.61 -7.70
N ARG A 146 -0.70 -9.03 -8.39
CA ARG A 146 0.44 -9.75 -8.97
C ARG A 146 1.74 -9.14 -8.46
N ALA A 147 2.51 -9.94 -7.76
CA ALA A 147 3.74 -9.46 -7.16
C ALA A 147 4.85 -9.27 -8.19
N HIS A 148 5.61 -8.19 -8.06
CA HIS A 148 6.84 -7.94 -8.80
C HIS A 148 8.07 -8.28 -7.96
N GLU A 149 9.16 -8.64 -8.62
CA GLU A 149 10.42 -9.09 -8.01
C GLU A 149 11.03 -8.10 -6.98
N GLY A 150 10.63 -6.84 -6.99
CA GLY A 150 11.18 -5.81 -6.10
C GLY A 150 11.08 -6.17 -4.62
N VAL A 151 10.01 -6.82 -4.19
CA VAL A 151 9.81 -7.27 -2.80
C VAL A 151 10.77 -8.39 -2.43
N VAL A 152 10.96 -9.36 -3.34
CA VAL A 152 11.90 -10.49 -3.15
C VAL A 152 13.34 -9.97 -3.06
N ARG A 153 13.74 -9.10 -3.98
CA ARG A 153 15.09 -8.49 -3.99
C ARG A 153 15.36 -7.70 -2.72
N LEU A 154 14.40 -6.91 -2.25
CA LEU A 154 14.53 -6.16 -1.00
C LEU A 154 14.69 -7.09 0.20
N ALA A 155 13.85 -8.13 0.29
CA ALA A 155 13.89 -9.12 1.38
C ALA A 155 15.21 -9.91 1.37
N ALA A 156 15.65 -10.42 0.21
CA ALA A 156 16.93 -11.12 0.06
C ALA A 156 18.14 -10.27 0.47
N MET A 157 18.17 -8.99 0.03
CA MET A 157 19.28 -8.08 0.35
C MET A 157 19.30 -7.65 1.82
N SER A 158 18.15 -7.50 2.45
CA SER A 158 18.04 -7.09 3.85
C SER A 158 18.14 -8.27 4.81
N GLY A 159 17.67 -9.46 4.41
CA GLY A 159 17.59 -10.65 5.24
C GLY A 159 16.50 -10.58 6.31
N VAL A 160 15.56 -9.63 6.21
CA VAL A 160 14.43 -9.50 7.13
C VAL A 160 13.19 -10.22 6.61
N PRO A 161 12.27 -10.66 7.50
CA PRO A 161 11.04 -11.32 7.08
C PRO A 161 10.09 -10.38 6.35
N VAL A 162 9.30 -10.95 5.44
CA VAL A 162 8.15 -10.29 4.81
C VAL A 162 6.88 -10.80 5.48
N PHE A 163 6.07 -9.88 6.00
CA PHE A 163 4.76 -10.20 6.55
C PHE A 163 3.66 -9.75 5.58
N PRO A 164 2.87 -10.69 5.05
CA PRO A 164 1.62 -10.36 4.38
C PRO A 164 0.67 -9.66 5.35
N ILE A 165 -0.01 -8.63 4.90
CA ILE A 165 -1.03 -7.96 5.70
C ILE A 165 -2.16 -7.48 4.82
N SER A 166 -3.37 -7.48 5.34
CA SER A 166 -4.53 -6.86 4.67
C SER A 166 -5.56 -6.39 5.69
N PHE A 167 -6.52 -5.60 5.22
CA PHE A 167 -7.68 -5.23 6.00
C PHE A 167 -8.97 -5.39 5.21
N SER A 168 -10.07 -5.55 5.92
CA SER A 168 -11.42 -5.40 5.37
C SER A 168 -12.37 -4.82 6.43
N ALA A 169 -13.57 -4.45 6.01
CA ALA A 169 -14.61 -3.93 6.89
C ALA A 169 -15.99 -4.34 6.36
N THR A 170 -16.94 -4.55 7.26
CA THR A 170 -18.31 -4.98 6.90
C THR A 170 -19.04 -3.97 6.01
N ARG A 171 -18.68 -2.68 6.08
CA ARG A 171 -19.26 -1.60 5.28
C ARG A 171 -18.18 -0.91 4.47
N GLY A 172 -18.50 -0.61 3.21
CA GLY A 172 -17.57 0.07 2.31
C GLY A 172 -17.87 -0.24 0.85
N LYS A 173 -17.12 0.39 -0.03
CA LYS A 173 -17.29 0.25 -1.48
C LYS A 173 -15.98 -0.08 -2.16
N ILE A 174 -15.99 -1.07 -3.03
CA ILE A 174 -14.89 -1.36 -3.95
C ILE A 174 -15.07 -0.45 -5.17
N LEU A 175 -14.06 0.35 -5.46
CA LEU A 175 -14.07 1.26 -6.60
C LEU A 175 -13.83 0.49 -7.91
N ASN A 176 -14.32 1.05 -9.01
CA ASN A 176 -14.04 0.51 -10.35
C ASN A 176 -12.69 1.05 -10.89
N SER A 177 -11.63 0.92 -10.07
CA SER A 177 -10.25 1.24 -10.42
C SER A 177 -9.50 -0.03 -10.83
N TRP A 178 -8.29 0.12 -11.40
CA TRP A 178 -7.46 -1.02 -11.81
C TRP A 178 -7.14 -1.95 -10.63
N ASP A 179 -6.92 -1.36 -9.45
CA ASP A 179 -6.57 -2.04 -8.19
C ASP A 179 -7.78 -2.49 -7.38
N ARG A 180 -9.00 -2.16 -7.83
CA ARG A 180 -10.24 -2.45 -7.08
C ARG A 180 -10.17 -1.89 -5.65
N PHE A 181 -9.75 -0.63 -5.52
CA PHE A 181 -9.51 0.03 -4.25
C PHE A 181 -10.71 -0.03 -3.31
N PHE A 182 -10.47 -0.52 -2.10
CA PHE A 182 -11.52 -0.66 -1.09
C PHE A 182 -11.58 0.58 -0.18
N VAL A 183 -12.71 1.27 -0.22
CA VAL A 183 -13.03 2.41 0.65
C VAL A 183 -13.94 1.90 1.77
N ALA A 184 -13.37 1.69 2.96
CA ALA A 184 -14.14 1.32 4.15
C ALA A 184 -15.02 2.49 4.60
N ALA A 185 -16.23 2.21 5.07
CA ALA A 185 -17.16 3.22 5.56
C ALA A 185 -17.11 3.35 7.10
N PRO A 186 -17.45 4.52 7.66
CA PRO A 186 -17.62 4.70 9.10
C PRO A 186 -18.65 3.75 9.71
N PHE A 187 -18.58 3.55 11.02
CA PHE A 187 -19.49 2.69 11.81
C PHE A 187 -19.50 1.23 11.34
N SER A 188 -18.32 0.72 11.00
CA SER A 188 -18.10 -0.67 10.55
C SER A 188 -17.57 -1.55 11.68
N ARG A 189 -17.59 -2.86 11.43
CA ARG A 189 -16.68 -3.81 12.07
C ARG A 189 -15.60 -4.12 11.05
N GLY A 190 -14.35 -3.97 11.43
CA GLY A 190 -13.21 -4.18 10.55
C GLY A 190 -12.22 -5.17 11.14
N VAL A 191 -11.44 -5.78 10.27
CA VAL A 191 -10.34 -6.66 10.65
C VAL A 191 -9.05 -6.22 9.97
N VAL A 192 -7.93 -6.38 10.67
CA VAL A 192 -6.59 -6.36 10.11
C VAL A 192 -6.04 -7.76 10.28
N VAL A 193 -5.67 -8.40 9.18
CA VAL A 193 -5.16 -9.79 9.18
C VAL A 193 -3.71 -9.77 8.77
N TRP A 194 -2.84 -10.30 9.63
CA TRP A 194 -1.44 -10.57 9.33
C TRP A 194 -1.28 -12.02 8.88
N GLY A 195 -0.37 -12.27 7.96
CA GLY A 195 0.09 -13.60 7.59
C GLY A 195 1.37 -13.96 8.32
N ASP A 196 1.81 -15.20 8.15
CA ASP A 196 3.05 -15.69 8.73
C ASP A 196 4.28 -15.06 8.06
N ALA A 197 5.41 -15.05 8.77
CA ALA A 197 6.67 -14.53 8.28
C ALA A 197 7.18 -15.35 7.08
N ILE A 198 7.48 -14.67 5.97
CA ILE A 198 8.08 -15.27 4.79
C ILE A 198 9.55 -14.86 4.74
N HIS A 199 10.44 -15.84 4.75
CA HIS A 199 11.89 -15.64 4.70
C HIS A 199 12.42 -15.91 3.29
N VAL A 200 13.01 -14.88 2.68
CA VAL A 200 13.59 -14.97 1.33
C VAL A 200 15.08 -15.33 1.45
N PRO A 201 15.56 -16.37 0.77
CA PRO A 201 16.98 -16.70 0.72
C PRO A 201 17.83 -15.55 0.16
N ARG A 202 19.05 -15.40 0.68
CA ARG A 202 19.95 -14.31 0.24
C ARG A 202 20.47 -14.49 -1.19
N ARG A 203 20.47 -15.72 -1.70
CA ARG A 203 20.92 -16.07 -3.06
C ARG A 203 19.79 -16.75 -3.81
N ASP A 204 19.76 -16.49 -5.10
CA ASP A 204 18.82 -17.14 -6.01
C ASP A 204 19.40 -18.47 -6.51
N GLU A 205 19.31 -19.48 -5.68
CA GLU A 205 19.74 -20.85 -6.01
C GLU A 205 18.49 -21.68 -6.34
N ASN A 206 18.54 -22.41 -7.46
CA ASN A 206 17.46 -23.32 -7.91
C ASN A 206 16.07 -22.64 -8.01
N GLY A 207 15.98 -21.39 -8.44
CA GLY A 207 14.71 -20.69 -8.61
C GLY A 207 14.08 -20.23 -7.27
N ALA A 208 14.90 -20.07 -6.22
CA ALA A 208 14.43 -19.68 -4.89
C ALA A 208 13.68 -18.33 -4.89
N TYR A 209 14.06 -17.41 -5.78
CA TYR A 209 13.37 -16.10 -5.87
C TYR A 209 12.00 -16.22 -6.50
N GLU A 210 11.81 -17.04 -7.51
CA GLU A 210 10.51 -17.30 -8.12
C GLU A 210 9.56 -17.98 -7.12
N LYS A 211 10.07 -18.97 -6.37
CA LYS A 211 9.32 -19.62 -5.29
C LYS A 211 8.91 -18.61 -4.22
N SER A 212 9.85 -17.77 -3.74
CA SER A 212 9.56 -16.74 -2.73
C SER A 212 8.59 -15.69 -3.25
N LEU A 213 8.67 -15.31 -4.55
CA LEU A 213 7.71 -14.40 -5.16
C LEU A 213 6.30 -14.96 -5.15
N SER A 214 6.17 -16.25 -5.51
CA SER A 214 4.88 -16.95 -5.47
C SER A 214 4.34 -17.09 -4.05
N GLU A 215 5.21 -17.35 -3.08
CA GLU A 215 4.85 -17.44 -1.65
C GLU A 215 4.34 -16.10 -1.13
N ILE A 216 5.02 -14.99 -1.43
CA ILE A 216 4.58 -13.64 -1.06
C ILE A 216 3.25 -13.29 -1.73
N GLU A 217 3.10 -13.55 -3.04
CA GLU A 217 1.86 -13.29 -3.77
C GLU A 217 0.69 -14.06 -3.17
N ASN A 218 0.87 -15.34 -2.90
CA ASN A 218 -0.14 -16.21 -2.31
C ASN A 218 -0.47 -15.78 -0.87
N GLY A 219 0.54 -15.45 -0.07
CA GLY A 219 0.37 -15.00 1.31
C GLY A 219 -0.44 -13.69 1.38
N VAL A 220 -0.08 -12.68 0.58
CA VAL A 220 -0.82 -11.40 0.56
C VAL A 220 -2.25 -11.59 0.02
N THR A 221 -2.45 -12.49 -0.93
CA THR A 221 -3.78 -12.83 -1.45
C THR A 221 -4.61 -13.55 -0.40
N ALA A 222 -4.03 -14.54 0.30
CA ALA A 222 -4.71 -15.30 1.33
C ALA A 222 -5.21 -14.41 2.49
N VAL A 223 -4.36 -13.52 3.02
CA VAL A 223 -4.79 -12.59 4.10
C VAL A 223 -5.83 -11.59 3.61
N THR A 224 -5.80 -11.22 2.32
CA THR A 224 -6.80 -10.33 1.72
C THR A 224 -8.15 -11.01 1.62
N HIS A 225 -8.20 -12.23 1.10
CA HIS A 225 -9.42 -13.03 1.02
C HIS A 225 -9.95 -13.33 2.43
N ARG A 226 -9.07 -13.73 3.36
CA ARG A 226 -9.45 -13.98 4.75
C ARG A 226 -10.08 -12.76 5.42
N ALA A 227 -9.53 -11.57 5.21
CA ALA A 227 -10.10 -10.32 5.73
C ALA A 227 -11.51 -10.05 5.14
N ASP A 228 -11.69 -10.28 3.82
CA ASP A 228 -12.97 -10.10 3.16
C ASP A 228 -14.02 -11.10 3.68
N GLU A 229 -13.68 -12.38 3.80
CA GLU A 229 -14.56 -13.43 4.33
C GLU A 229 -15.04 -13.11 5.75
N LEU A 230 -14.10 -12.70 6.65
CA LEU A 230 -14.42 -12.33 8.02
C LEU A 230 -15.36 -11.13 8.11
N CYS A 231 -15.38 -10.27 7.09
CA CYS A 231 -16.28 -9.13 6.97
C CYS A 231 -17.54 -9.43 6.13
N GLY A 232 -17.73 -10.69 5.68
CA GLY A 232 -18.87 -11.08 4.85
C GLY A 232 -18.88 -10.42 3.48
N ARG A 233 -17.69 -10.21 2.88
CA ARG A 233 -17.52 -9.55 1.57
C ARG A 233 -17.07 -10.54 0.52
N GLU A 234 -17.47 -10.28 -0.72
CA GLU A 234 -16.91 -10.97 -1.88
C GLU A 234 -15.42 -10.64 -2.04
N THR A 235 -14.62 -11.66 -2.31
CA THR A 235 -13.19 -11.53 -2.53
C THR A 235 -12.88 -10.91 -3.90
N VAL A 236 -11.89 -10.03 -3.93
CA VAL A 236 -11.37 -9.49 -5.19
C VAL A 236 -10.39 -10.47 -5.80
N GLN A 237 -10.62 -10.83 -7.06
CA GLN A 237 -9.75 -11.76 -7.78
C GLN A 237 -8.54 -11.05 -8.38
N ALA A 238 -7.40 -11.76 -8.42
CA ALA A 238 -6.20 -11.29 -9.08
C ALA A 238 -6.43 -11.16 -10.61
N GLU A 239 -5.73 -10.23 -11.24
CA GLU A 239 -5.76 -10.05 -12.70
C GLU A 239 -4.87 -11.07 -13.40
N SER A 240 -5.13 -11.37 -14.70
CA SER A 240 -4.21 -12.21 -15.48
C SER A 240 -2.84 -11.56 -15.59
N ARG A 241 -1.76 -12.36 -15.53
CA ARG A 241 -0.39 -11.89 -15.77
C ARG A 241 -0.17 -11.43 -17.21
N ASP A 242 -0.92 -11.98 -18.17
CA ASP A 242 -0.79 -11.67 -19.60
C ASP A 242 -1.42 -10.32 -19.98
N LYS A 243 -2.09 -9.67 -19.06
CA LYS A 243 -2.67 -8.37 -19.32
C LYS A 243 -1.58 -7.31 -19.43
N PRO A 244 -1.44 -6.64 -20.59
CA PRO A 244 -0.39 -5.64 -20.77
C PRO A 244 -0.54 -4.53 -19.72
N VAL A 245 0.56 -4.20 -19.05
CA VAL A 245 0.64 -3.04 -18.14
C VAL A 245 0.23 -1.81 -18.93
N LYS A 246 -0.84 -1.14 -18.52
CA LYS A 246 -1.36 0.04 -19.22
C LYS A 246 -0.24 1.08 -19.33
N PRO A 247 0.13 1.51 -20.56
CA PRO A 247 1.13 2.54 -20.71
C PRO A 247 0.64 3.84 -20.05
N HIS A 248 1.57 4.59 -19.48
CA HIS A 248 1.30 5.93 -18.96
C HIS A 248 0.64 6.75 -20.08
N LYS A 249 -0.56 7.29 -19.85
CA LYS A 249 -1.01 8.41 -20.67
C LYS A 249 0.07 9.48 -20.50
N LYS A 250 0.90 9.68 -21.54
CA LYS A 250 1.76 10.86 -21.65
C LYS A 250 0.82 12.04 -21.41
N GLN A 251 1.02 12.77 -20.34
CA GLN A 251 0.48 14.11 -20.26
C GLN A 251 1.14 14.84 -21.41
N THR A 252 0.37 15.09 -22.45
CA THR A 252 0.74 15.98 -23.54
C THR A 252 1.11 17.30 -22.86
N GLU A 253 2.39 17.62 -22.92
CA GLU A 253 2.86 18.97 -22.65
C GLU A 253 2.19 19.88 -23.67
N ILE A 254 1.30 20.72 -23.22
CA ILE A 254 0.87 21.95 -23.87
C ILE A 254 0.87 23.02 -22.79
#